data_49fcfd23166c5b833d405193025e900e
#
_entry.id   49fcfd23166c5b833d405193025e900e
#
_cell.length_a   1.000
_cell.length_b   1.000
_cell.length_c   1.000
_cell.angle_alpha   90.00
_cell.angle_beta   90.00
_cell.angle_gamma   90.00
#
_symmetry.space_group_name_H-M   'P 1'
#
loop_
_entity.id
_entity.type
_entity.pdbx_description
1 polymer ?
#
loop_
_entity_poly.entity_id
_entity_poly.type
_entity_poly.pdbx_seq_one_letter_code
_entity_poly.pdbx_strand_id
1 'polypeptide(L)'
;MVAAGKTLAPSAPRRRVPWVPDRQSVIWIDCNPQVGREMKDVHPFLVLSPRVFNERTSLVIGLPMTTAHYNADNPFAVSAGTSPSGRKTGKTSYVLCHQPKSFDWRIRGAKAHPIGILPEAVFAQACERLNQIIQLGG
;
A
#
# COMPACT_ATOMS: atom_id res chain seq x y z
N MET A 1 -13.39 -34.85 -21.05
CA MET A 1 -12.86 -34.35 -20.87
C MET A 1 -12.75 -34.02 -20.69
N VAL A 2 -13.30 -33.97 -21.13
CA VAL A 2 -12.93 -33.33 -21.00
C VAL A 2 -12.97 -33.08 -21.00
N ALA A 3 -13.39 -33.31 -21.38
CA ALA A 3 -13.12 -32.74 -21.29
C ALA A 3 -13.03 -32.44 -21.25
N ALA A 4 -13.44 -32.80 -21.70
CA ALA A 4 -13.04 -32.21 -21.56
C ALA A 4 -12.89 -31.73 -21.37
N GLY A 5 -13.16 -32.03 -21.78
CA GLY A 5 -12.71 -31.35 -21.45
C GLY A 5 -12.76 -30.85 -21.40
N LYS A 6 -12.88 -30.91 -21.58
CA LYS A 6 -12.75 -30.27 -21.49
C LYS A 6 -12.59 -29.57 -21.37
N THR A 7 -12.81 -29.95 -21.57
CA THR A 7 -12.49 -29.14 -21.48
C THR A 7 -12.57 -28.47 -21.45
N LEU A 8 -12.61 -28.37 -21.57
CA LEU A 8 -12.45 -27.51 -21.52
C LEU A 8 -12.51 -26.79 -22.08
N ALA A 9 -12.93 -26.81 -22.22
CA ALA A 9 -13.04 -26.13 -22.82
C ALA A 9 -12.59 -25.28 -22.95
N PRO A 10 -12.42 -24.87 -23.67
CA PRO A 10 -11.98 -23.74 -23.53
C PRO A 10 -12.59 -23.08 -23.18
N SER A 11 -12.68 -23.36 -23.32
CA SER A 11 -13.11 -22.85 -22.40
C SER A 11 -13.63 -21.59 -22.15
N ALA A 12 -14.59 -21.43 -21.45
CA ALA A 12 -14.92 -20.19 -20.84
C ALA A 12 -13.68 -19.56 -20.26
N PRO A 13 -13.44 -18.28 -20.49
CA PRO A 13 -12.27 -17.61 -19.90
C PRO A 13 -12.34 -17.82 -18.40
N ARG A 14 -11.24 -18.24 -17.83
CA ARG A 14 -11.15 -18.33 -16.40
C ARG A 14 -11.40 -16.99 -15.80
N ARG A 15 -12.30 -16.92 -14.88
CA ARG A 15 -12.43 -15.72 -14.09
C ARG A 15 -11.17 -15.54 -13.30
N ARG A 16 -10.48 -14.46 -13.57
CA ARG A 16 -9.38 -14.04 -12.71
C ARG A 16 -9.98 -13.49 -11.45
N VAL A 17 -9.42 -13.89 -10.31
CA VAL A 17 -9.75 -13.21 -9.07
C VAL A 17 -9.26 -11.78 -9.20
N PRO A 18 -10.14 -10.78 -9.11
CA PRO A 18 -9.69 -9.40 -9.20
C PRO A 18 -8.69 -9.08 -8.11
N TRP A 19 -7.68 -8.29 -8.46
CA TRP A 19 -6.71 -7.84 -7.50
C TRP A 19 -7.37 -6.88 -6.51
N VAL A 20 -7.10 -7.08 -5.22
CA VAL A 20 -7.57 -6.22 -4.14
C VAL A 20 -6.36 -5.96 -3.23
N PRO A 21 -6.12 -4.70 -2.83
CA PRO A 21 -5.04 -4.42 -1.89
C PRO A 21 -5.26 -5.16 -0.58
N ASP A 22 -4.17 -5.64 0.03
CA ASP A 22 -4.25 -6.34 1.30
C ASP A 22 -3.37 -5.66 2.35
N ARG A 23 -3.66 -5.94 3.60
CA ARG A 23 -2.89 -5.44 4.74
C ARG A 23 -1.42 -5.79 4.58
N GLN A 24 -0.54 -4.83 4.88
CA GLN A 24 0.91 -4.97 4.81
C GLN A 24 1.48 -4.86 3.39
N SER A 25 0.64 -4.84 2.37
CA SER A 25 1.08 -4.63 1.00
C SER A 25 1.39 -3.16 0.76
N VAL A 26 2.35 -2.93 -0.13
CA VAL A 26 2.63 -1.58 -0.64
C VAL A 26 1.99 -1.47 -2.02
N ILE A 27 1.30 -0.37 -2.25
CA ILE A 27 0.62 -0.11 -3.52
C ILE A 27 1.01 1.27 -4.04
N TRP A 28 0.84 1.48 -5.34
CA TRP A 28 0.85 2.83 -5.91
C TRP A 28 -0.55 3.39 -5.80
N ILE A 29 -0.69 4.64 -5.37
CA ILE A 29 -2.00 5.30 -5.34
C ILE A 29 -1.83 6.79 -5.57
N ASP A 30 -2.80 7.38 -6.29
CA ASP A 30 -2.85 8.81 -6.51
C ASP A 30 -3.39 9.48 -5.24
N CYS A 31 -2.57 10.31 -4.64
CA CYS A 31 -2.89 10.99 -3.39
C CYS A 31 -3.56 12.35 -3.61
N ASN A 32 -3.77 12.77 -4.87
CA ASN A 32 -4.45 14.02 -5.17
C ASN A 32 -5.96 13.89 -5.00
N PRO A 33 -6.68 14.97 -4.73
CA PRO A 33 -6.17 16.29 -4.38
C PRO A 33 -5.57 16.32 -2.98
N GLN A 34 -4.58 17.16 -2.79
CA GLN A 34 -3.96 17.33 -1.48
C GLN A 34 -4.23 18.76 -0.97
N VAL A 35 -4.18 18.93 0.34
CA VAL A 35 -4.33 20.23 0.98
C VAL A 35 -3.15 20.44 1.94
N GLY A 36 -2.51 21.57 1.81
CA GLY A 36 -1.40 21.93 2.70
C GLY A 36 -0.25 20.94 2.65
N ARG A 37 0.06 20.34 3.79
CA ARG A 37 1.22 19.45 3.94
C ARG A 37 0.94 17.99 3.68
N GLU A 38 -0.24 17.67 3.18
CA GLU A 38 -0.56 16.29 2.84
C GLU A 38 0.25 15.83 1.63
N MET A 39 0.44 14.51 1.54
CA MET A 39 1.09 13.92 0.38
C MET A 39 0.28 14.18 -0.89
N LYS A 40 0.97 14.48 -1.99
CA LYS A 40 0.34 14.73 -3.28
C LYS A 40 0.92 13.82 -4.34
N ASP A 41 0.22 13.71 -5.48
CA ASP A 41 0.62 12.91 -6.64
C ASP A 41 0.60 11.41 -6.32
N VAL A 42 1.12 10.60 -7.25
CA VAL A 42 1.17 9.15 -7.09
C VAL A 42 2.35 8.77 -6.23
N HIS A 43 2.09 8.05 -5.15
CA HIS A 43 3.11 7.63 -4.21
C HIS A 43 2.90 6.17 -3.79
N PRO A 44 3.95 5.53 -3.30
CA PRO A 44 3.77 4.27 -2.59
C PRO A 44 2.94 4.52 -1.32
N PHE A 45 2.15 3.52 -0.97
CA PHE A 45 1.22 3.61 0.15
C PHE A 45 1.18 2.26 0.85
N LEU A 46 1.42 2.27 2.16
CA LEU A 46 1.38 1.07 2.97
C LEU A 46 -0.06 0.82 3.41
N VAL A 47 -0.62 -0.31 3.02
CA VAL A 47 -1.99 -0.67 3.34
C VAL A 47 -2.04 -1.23 4.76
N LEU A 48 -2.91 -0.68 5.60
CA LEU A 48 -3.14 -1.15 6.97
C LEU A 48 -4.43 -1.94 7.08
N SER A 49 -5.42 -1.62 6.27
CA SER A 49 -6.74 -2.26 6.34
C SER A 49 -6.73 -3.61 5.62
N PRO A 50 -7.47 -4.60 6.14
CA PRO A 50 -7.46 -5.94 5.57
C PRO A 50 -8.21 -6.01 4.25
N ARG A 51 -7.87 -7.03 3.46
CA ARG A 51 -8.43 -7.24 2.13
C ARG A 51 -9.96 -7.22 2.12
N VAL A 52 -10.59 -7.88 3.08
CA VAL A 52 -12.05 -7.96 3.12
C VAL A 52 -12.68 -6.58 3.26
N PHE A 53 -12.09 -5.72 4.05
CA PHE A 53 -12.55 -4.34 4.20
C PHE A 53 -12.35 -3.59 2.88
N ASN A 54 -11.17 -3.72 2.29
CA ASN A 54 -10.82 -3.00 1.07
C ASN A 54 -11.71 -3.39 -0.10
N GLU A 55 -12.04 -4.67 -0.18
CA GLU A 55 -12.91 -5.17 -1.23
C GLU A 55 -14.35 -4.66 -1.07
N ARG A 56 -14.86 -4.71 0.16
CA ARG A 56 -16.25 -4.38 0.42
C ARG A 56 -16.53 -2.88 0.36
N THR A 57 -15.57 -2.07 0.78
CA THR A 57 -15.79 -0.62 0.88
C THR A 57 -15.23 0.17 -0.31
N SER A 58 -14.38 -0.46 -1.14
CA SER A 58 -13.60 0.25 -2.16
C SER A 58 -12.56 1.20 -1.55
N LEU A 59 -12.38 1.17 -0.23
CA LEU A 59 -11.43 2.04 0.47
C LEU A 59 -10.22 1.23 0.92
N VAL A 60 -9.09 1.92 1.06
CA VAL A 60 -7.93 1.45 1.81
C VAL A 60 -7.64 2.48 2.88
N ILE A 61 -7.23 2.00 4.04
CA ILE A 61 -6.72 2.85 5.11
C ILE A 61 -5.26 2.51 5.27
N GLY A 62 -4.40 3.53 5.28
CA GLY A 62 -2.98 3.27 5.37
C GLY A 62 -2.15 4.52 5.48
N LEU A 63 -0.87 4.38 5.15
CA LEU A 63 0.15 5.40 5.36
C LEU A 63 0.92 5.64 4.06
N PRO A 64 1.06 6.89 3.62
CA PRO A 64 1.86 7.17 2.43
C PRO A 64 3.35 6.94 2.69
N MET A 65 4.08 6.66 1.62
CA MET A 65 5.52 6.46 1.67
C MET A 65 6.20 7.41 0.71
N THR A 66 7.44 7.75 1.00
CA THR A 66 8.21 8.68 0.17
C THR A 66 9.70 8.34 0.25
N THR A 67 10.45 8.78 -0.77
CA THR A 67 11.92 8.72 -0.74
C THR A 67 12.53 10.08 -0.44
N ALA A 68 11.75 11.07 -0.06
CA ALA A 68 12.26 12.39 0.26
C ALA A 68 13.22 12.31 1.45
N HIS A 69 14.47 12.67 1.20
CA HIS A 69 15.59 12.40 2.11
C HIS A 69 15.46 13.10 3.47
N TYR A 70 14.81 14.27 3.52
CA TYR A 70 14.65 14.98 4.79
C TYR A 70 13.88 14.18 5.84
N ASN A 71 13.18 13.13 5.43
CA ASN A 71 12.45 12.27 6.36
C ASN A 71 13.37 11.39 7.21
N ALA A 72 14.67 11.35 6.92
CA ALA A 72 15.62 10.66 7.79
C ALA A 72 15.60 11.23 9.22
N ASP A 73 15.28 12.52 9.34
CA ASP A 73 15.22 13.19 10.64
C ASP A 73 13.80 13.41 11.14
N ASN A 74 12.81 12.84 10.45
CA ASN A 74 11.41 12.96 10.82
C ASN A 74 11.08 11.90 11.88
N PRO A 75 10.74 12.29 13.12
CA PRO A 75 10.48 11.30 14.18
C PRO A 75 9.22 10.46 13.92
N PHE A 76 8.37 10.90 13.02
CA PHE A 76 7.15 10.17 12.67
C PHE A 76 7.35 9.22 11.49
N ALA A 77 8.50 9.28 10.83
CA ALA A 77 8.78 8.42 9.68
C ALA A 77 9.49 7.15 10.13
N VAL A 78 9.16 6.05 9.46
CA VAL A 78 9.82 4.76 9.70
C VAL A 78 10.53 4.38 8.40
N SER A 79 11.84 4.07 8.50
CA SER A 79 12.62 3.64 7.35
C SER A 79 12.16 2.25 6.91
N ALA A 80 11.89 2.11 5.62
CA ALA A 80 11.47 0.84 5.02
C ALA A 80 12.58 0.21 4.16
N GLY A 81 13.81 0.72 4.28
CA GLY A 81 14.93 0.23 3.49
C GLY A 81 15.00 0.85 2.11
N THR A 82 15.89 0.33 1.29
CA THR A 82 16.14 0.88 -0.03
C THR A 82 15.22 0.27 -1.08
N SER A 83 14.92 1.06 -2.12
CA SER A 83 14.09 0.59 -3.23
C SER A 83 14.83 -0.49 -4.02
N PRO A 84 14.17 -1.62 -4.30
CA PRO A 84 14.82 -2.75 -4.96
C PRO A 84 15.00 -2.57 -6.45
N SER A 85 14.23 -1.67 -7.10
CA SER A 85 14.29 -1.53 -8.55
C SER A 85 13.69 -0.19 -8.97
N GLY A 86 13.83 0.14 -10.25
CA GLY A 86 13.28 1.35 -10.84
C GLY A 86 14.16 2.56 -10.63
N ARG A 87 13.61 3.74 -10.93
CA ARG A 87 14.36 4.99 -10.87
C ARG A 87 14.82 5.36 -9.47
N LYS A 88 14.18 4.80 -8.46
CA LYS A 88 14.51 5.08 -7.06
C LYS A 88 15.33 3.97 -6.42
N THR A 89 15.93 3.11 -7.25
CA THR A 89 16.81 2.05 -6.77
C THR A 89 17.92 2.65 -5.90
N GLY A 90 18.12 2.07 -4.73
CA GLY A 90 19.14 2.52 -3.78
C GLY A 90 18.71 3.66 -2.89
N LYS A 91 17.55 4.27 -3.12
CA LYS A 91 17.04 5.33 -2.25
C LYS A 91 16.23 4.71 -1.12
N THR A 92 16.40 5.28 0.06
CA THR A 92 15.64 4.85 1.24
C THR A 92 14.19 5.32 1.13
N SER A 93 13.26 4.43 1.40
CA SER A 93 11.85 4.76 1.49
C SER A 93 11.46 4.96 2.95
N TYR A 94 10.53 5.87 3.20
CA TYR A 94 10.04 6.19 4.53
C TYR A 94 8.53 6.07 4.57
N VAL A 95 8.02 5.42 5.61
CA VAL A 95 6.57 5.35 5.88
C VAL A 95 6.22 6.54 6.76
N LEU A 96 5.28 7.37 6.30
CA LEU A 96 4.90 8.60 7.01
C LEU A 96 3.76 8.29 7.97
N CYS A 97 4.09 7.91 9.19
CA CYS A 97 3.11 7.41 10.15
C CYS A 97 2.19 8.51 10.70
N HIS A 98 2.53 9.78 10.46
CA HIS A 98 1.70 10.90 10.90
C HIS A 98 0.69 11.36 9.84
N GLN A 99 0.59 10.64 8.72
CA GLN A 99 -0.34 10.99 7.65
C GLN A 99 -1.26 9.83 7.27
N PRO A 100 -2.00 9.24 8.25
CA PRO A 100 -2.94 8.19 7.88
C PRO A 100 -4.02 8.74 6.96
N LYS A 101 -4.35 7.97 5.93
CA LYS A 101 -5.32 8.37 4.93
C LYS A 101 -6.25 7.21 4.61
N SER A 102 -7.45 7.56 4.18
CA SER A 102 -8.40 6.63 3.61
C SER A 102 -8.68 7.08 2.18
N PHE A 103 -8.44 6.19 1.22
CA PHE A 103 -8.58 6.49 -0.20
C PHE A 103 -9.46 5.46 -0.87
N ASP A 104 -10.24 5.88 -1.88
CA ASP A 104 -10.92 4.94 -2.76
C ASP A 104 -9.91 4.40 -3.76
N TRP A 105 -9.47 3.17 -3.53
CA TRP A 105 -8.37 2.60 -4.31
C TRP A 105 -8.76 2.26 -5.75
N ARG A 106 -10.05 2.01 -6.02
CA ARG A 106 -10.50 1.74 -7.38
C ARG A 106 -10.52 3.01 -8.21
N ILE A 107 -11.14 4.06 -7.69
CA ILE A 107 -11.24 5.34 -8.39
C ILE A 107 -9.86 5.96 -8.60
N ARG A 108 -8.98 5.81 -7.61
CA ARG A 108 -7.63 6.37 -7.68
C ARG A 108 -6.64 5.50 -8.45
N GLY A 109 -7.11 4.41 -9.05
CA GLY A 109 -6.30 3.58 -9.93
C GLY A 109 -5.13 2.91 -9.24
N ALA A 110 -5.34 2.41 -8.03
CA ALA A 110 -4.27 1.77 -7.27
C ALA A 110 -3.73 0.54 -7.99
N LYS A 111 -2.43 0.32 -7.86
CA LYS A 111 -1.72 -0.81 -8.47
C LYS A 111 -0.71 -1.38 -7.49
N ALA A 112 -0.35 -2.64 -7.67
CA ALA A 112 0.68 -3.26 -6.85
C ALA A 112 2.02 -2.56 -7.05
N HIS A 113 2.74 -2.33 -5.96
CA HIS A 113 4.08 -1.75 -5.98
C HIS A 113 5.12 -2.88 -5.97
N PRO A 114 6.29 -2.68 -6.62
CA PRO A 114 7.34 -3.72 -6.65
C PRO A 114 7.82 -4.21 -5.29
N ILE A 115 7.72 -3.41 -4.23
CA ILE A 115 8.06 -3.85 -2.88
C ILE A 115 7.22 -5.05 -2.48
N GLY A 116 5.95 -5.10 -2.93
CA GLY A 116 5.05 -6.18 -2.55
C GLY A 116 4.62 -6.07 -1.11
N ILE A 117 4.96 -7.09 -0.31
CA ILE A 117 4.64 -7.10 1.12
C ILE A 117 5.80 -6.49 1.88
N LEU A 118 5.52 -5.50 2.72
CA LEU A 118 6.54 -4.85 3.52
C LEU A 118 7.08 -5.85 4.56
N PRO A 119 8.40 -5.86 4.83
CA PRO A 119 8.93 -6.75 5.85
C PRO A 119 8.22 -6.57 7.19
N GLU A 120 7.99 -7.68 7.88
CA GLU A 120 7.16 -7.67 9.08
C GLU A 120 7.69 -6.74 10.16
N ALA A 121 9.01 -6.70 10.35
CA ALA A 121 9.61 -5.83 11.36
C ALA A 121 9.33 -4.35 11.08
N VAL A 122 9.39 -3.96 9.81
CA VAL A 122 9.09 -2.58 9.40
C VAL A 122 7.61 -2.29 9.58
N PHE A 123 6.76 -3.22 9.17
CA PHE A 123 5.31 -3.06 9.32
C PHE A 123 4.92 -2.91 10.79
N ALA A 124 5.47 -3.76 11.66
CA ALA A 124 5.20 -3.68 13.10
C ALA A 124 5.65 -2.34 13.67
N GLN A 125 6.81 -1.84 13.23
CA GLN A 125 7.32 -0.56 13.69
C GLN A 125 6.42 0.59 13.24
N ALA A 126 5.92 0.53 12.00
CA ALA A 126 5.01 1.55 11.49
C ALA A 126 3.69 1.56 12.27
N CYS A 127 3.14 0.37 12.54
CA CYS A 127 1.90 0.26 13.32
C CYS A 127 2.09 0.79 14.73
N GLU A 128 3.22 0.47 15.35
CA GLU A 128 3.52 0.95 16.69
C GLU A 128 3.64 2.48 16.71
N ARG A 129 4.33 3.05 15.72
CA ARG A 129 4.49 4.49 15.62
C ARG A 129 3.14 5.18 15.45
N LEU A 130 2.29 4.64 14.57
CA LEU A 130 0.95 5.19 14.38
C LEU A 130 0.15 5.11 15.67
N ASN A 131 0.23 3.98 16.37
CA ASN A 131 -0.49 3.79 17.62
C ASN A 131 -0.04 4.79 18.70
N GLN A 132 1.22 5.16 18.71
CA GLN A 132 1.72 6.20 19.62
C GLN A 132 1.11 7.56 19.31
N ILE A 133 0.80 7.82 18.05
CA ILE A 133 0.21 9.09 17.63
C ILE A 133 -1.27 9.15 17.96
N ILE A 134 -2.04 8.10 17.63
CA ILE A 134 -3.49 8.11 17.76
C ILE A 134 -4.03 7.18 18.85
N GLN A 135 -3.17 6.40 19.48
CA GLN A 135 -3.46 5.61 20.67
C GLN A 135 -4.72 4.74 20.54
N LEU A 136 -4.78 3.94 19.49
CA LEU A 136 -5.94 3.12 19.20
C LEU A 136 -6.03 1.88 20.08
N GLY A 137 -4.94 1.38 20.59
CA GLY A 137 -4.88 0.10 21.29
C GLY A 137 -4.24 0.20 22.65
N GLY A 138 -4.90 0.78 23.57
CA GLY A 138 -4.49 0.77 24.96
C GLY A 138 -3.27 1.57 25.29
#